data_376806301f5e73708bc3868b3ff59385
#
_entry.id   376806301f5e73708bc3868b3ff59385
#
_cell.length_a   1.000
_cell.length_b   1.000
_cell.length_c   1.000
_cell.angle_alpha   90.00
_cell.angle_beta   90.00
_cell.angle_gamma   90.00
#
_symmetry.space_group_name_H-M   'P 1'
#
loop_
_entity.id
_entity.type
_entity.pdbx_description
1 polymer ?
#
loop_
_entity_poly.entity_id
_entity_poly.type
_entity_poly.pdbx_seq_one_letter_code
_entity_poly.pdbx_strand_id
1 'polypeptide(L)'
;MKDRDIKLKKNVRYISIRKKTASRICSTQVLYGASFVNDDIDHVISSYLENYLPLILKELGLQKIDFNLFETIINGVHDNINKIDEIISLNLSKNWSIDRLNETEKSVLRLATYELLFLKKFK
;
A
#
# COMPACT_ATOMS: atom_id res chain seq x y z
N MET A 1 -8.11 -4.82 30.64
CA MET A 1 -7.56 -4.51 29.29
C MET A 1 -7.75 -5.66 28.33
N LYS A 2 -7.24 -6.84 28.64
CA LYS A 2 -7.43 -8.02 27.76
C LYS A 2 -8.90 -8.40 27.60
N ASP A 3 -9.67 -8.35 28.65
CA ASP A 3 -11.10 -8.67 28.61
C ASP A 3 -11.88 -7.68 27.76
N ARG A 4 -11.46 -6.42 27.81
CA ARG A 4 -12.08 -5.37 27.02
C ARG A 4 -11.82 -5.57 25.53
N ASP A 5 -10.58 -5.93 25.17
CA ASP A 5 -10.21 -6.18 23.78
C ASP A 5 -10.94 -7.39 23.20
N ILE A 6 -11.04 -8.45 24.00
CA ILE A 6 -11.78 -9.65 23.61
C ILE A 6 -13.26 -9.33 23.41
N LYS A 7 -13.83 -8.54 24.31
CA LYS A 7 -15.23 -8.15 24.25
C LYS A 7 -15.52 -7.29 23.02
N LEU A 8 -14.63 -6.37 22.69
CA LEU A 8 -14.75 -5.57 21.48
C LEU A 8 -14.70 -6.42 20.23
N LYS A 9 -13.81 -7.39 20.17
CA LYS A 9 -13.70 -8.30 19.03
C LYS A 9 -14.95 -9.14 18.85
N LYS A 10 -15.62 -9.49 19.92
CA LYS A 10 -16.88 -10.25 19.86
C LYS A 10 -18.05 -9.39 19.40
N ASN A 11 -18.09 -8.14 19.85
CA ASN A 11 -19.20 -7.23 19.56
C ASN A 11 -19.08 -6.58 18.18
N VAL A 12 -17.87 -6.23 17.78
CA VAL A 12 -17.59 -5.71 16.46
C VAL A 12 -17.17 -6.92 15.64
N ARG A 13 -18.07 -7.50 14.91
CA ARG A 13 -17.81 -8.67 14.09
C ARG A 13 -16.38 -8.64 13.53
N TYR A 14 -15.53 -9.51 14.08
CA TYR A 14 -14.12 -9.55 13.74
C TYR A 14 -13.93 -9.82 12.25
N ILE A 15 -13.34 -8.87 11.54
CA ILE A 15 -13.02 -9.02 10.12
C ILE A 15 -11.54 -9.37 10.04
N SER A 16 -11.28 -10.59 9.61
CA SER A 16 -9.91 -11.03 9.36
C SER A 16 -9.35 -10.32 8.14
N ILE A 17 -8.21 -9.64 8.30
CA ILE A 17 -7.52 -9.02 7.19
C ILE A 17 -6.72 -10.09 6.46
N ARG A 18 -6.96 -10.22 5.16
CA ARG A 18 -6.27 -11.20 4.33
C ARG A 18 -4.88 -10.73 4.00
N LYS A 19 -4.00 -11.69 3.69
CA LYS A 19 -2.61 -11.40 3.34
C LYS A 19 -2.49 -10.44 2.16
N LYS A 20 -3.34 -10.57 1.16
CA LYS A 20 -3.30 -9.68 -0.01
C LYS A 20 -3.68 -8.25 0.35
N THR A 21 -4.72 -8.10 1.18
CA THR A 21 -5.11 -6.77 1.66
C THR A 21 -4.00 -6.15 2.49
N ALA A 22 -3.39 -6.92 3.38
CA ALA A 22 -2.26 -6.47 4.17
C ALA A 22 -1.08 -6.07 3.28
N SER A 23 -0.83 -6.82 2.22
CA SER A 23 0.24 -6.50 1.26
C SER A 23 0.00 -5.17 0.56
N ARG A 24 -1.25 -4.86 0.23
CA ARG A 24 -1.61 -3.58 -0.38
C ARG A 24 -1.42 -2.42 0.61
N ILE A 25 -1.81 -2.62 1.85
CA ILE A 25 -1.60 -1.61 2.90
C ILE A 25 -0.11 -1.33 3.06
N CYS A 26 0.69 -2.38 3.18
CA CYS A 26 2.13 -2.23 3.33
C CYS A 26 2.79 -1.60 2.10
N SER A 27 2.36 -1.98 0.90
CA SER A 27 2.87 -1.38 -0.34
C SER A 27 2.57 0.12 -0.39
N THR A 28 1.36 0.52 0.01
CA THR A 28 0.98 1.92 0.05
C THR A 28 1.86 2.70 1.02
N GLN A 29 2.17 2.13 2.17
CA GLN A 29 3.05 2.75 3.15
C GLN A 29 4.46 2.94 2.61
N VAL A 30 4.99 1.94 1.88
CA VAL A 30 6.30 2.05 1.26
C VAL A 30 6.31 3.14 0.18
N LEU A 31 5.30 3.15 -0.68
CA LEU A 31 5.18 4.17 -1.72
C LEU A 31 5.07 5.57 -1.13
N TYR A 32 4.31 5.71 -0.06
CA TYR A 32 4.20 6.98 0.65
C TYR A 32 5.55 7.42 1.21
N GLY A 33 6.24 6.53 1.92
CA GLY A 33 7.54 6.84 2.49
C GLY A 33 8.59 7.18 1.43
N ALA A 34 8.58 6.45 0.32
CA ALA A 34 9.52 6.67 -0.77
C ALA A 34 9.36 8.04 -1.43
N SER A 35 8.15 8.62 -1.37
CA SER A 35 7.91 9.94 -1.97
C SER A 35 8.64 11.07 -1.25
N PHE A 36 9.06 10.85 -0.02
CA PHE A 36 9.74 11.87 0.79
C PHE A 36 11.25 11.74 0.82
N VAL A 37 11.79 10.66 0.27
CA VAL A 37 13.24 10.42 0.28
C VAL A 37 13.76 10.25 -1.12
N ASN A 38 15.00 10.68 -1.33
CA ASN A 38 15.68 10.50 -2.62
C ASN A 38 16.63 9.32 -2.49
N ASP A 39 16.05 8.15 -2.24
CA ASP A 39 16.80 6.94 -1.98
C ASP A 39 16.42 5.85 -2.98
N ASP A 40 17.27 4.84 -3.09
CA ASP A 40 17.00 3.68 -3.91
C ASP A 40 15.78 2.93 -3.37
N ILE A 41 14.88 2.53 -4.28
CA ILE A 41 13.63 1.86 -3.88
C ILE A 41 13.90 0.56 -3.11
N ASP A 42 14.96 -0.17 -3.49
CA ASP A 42 15.30 -1.40 -2.79
C ASP A 42 15.71 -1.13 -1.36
N HIS A 43 16.40 -0.02 -1.11
CA HIS A 43 16.78 0.39 0.22
C HIS A 43 15.55 0.80 1.05
N VAL A 44 14.62 1.50 0.44
CA VAL A 44 13.35 1.87 1.11
C VAL A 44 12.59 0.62 1.50
N ILE A 45 12.48 -0.34 0.60
CA ILE A 45 11.81 -1.62 0.86
C ILE A 45 12.49 -2.35 2.03
N SER A 46 13.81 -2.48 1.98
CA SER A 46 14.58 -3.17 3.03
C SER A 46 14.39 -2.53 4.40
N SER A 47 14.42 -1.21 4.45
CA SER A 47 14.20 -0.45 5.68
C SER A 47 12.80 -0.69 6.23
N TYR A 48 11.80 -0.69 5.36
CA TYR A 48 10.42 -0.95 5.77
C TYR A 48 10.28 -2.36 6.35
N LEU A 49 10.80 -3.36 5.65
CA LEU A 49 10.71 -4.76 6.09
C LEU A 49 11.36 -4.98 7.44
N GLU A 50 12.46 -4.30 7.71
CA GLU A 50 13.20 -4.45 8.95
C GLU A 50 12.55 -3.70 10.11
N ASN A 51 12.12 -2.46 9.88
CA ASN A 51 11.73 -1.54 10.94
C ASN A 51 10.22 -1.42 11.16
N TYR A 52 9.41 -1.65 10.15
CA TYR A 52 7.97 -1.39 10.23
C TYR A 52 7.11 -2.63 10.06
N LEU A 53 7.47 -3.53 9.17
CA LEU A 53 6.65 -4.70 8.88
C LEU A 53 6.33 -5.54 10.13
N PRO A 54 7.30 -5.83 11.03
CA PRO A 54 6.98 -6.62 12.21
C PRO A 54 5.89 -5.99 13.09
N LEU A 55 5.89 -4.67 13.20
CA LEU A 55 4.90 -3.95 13.98
C LEU A 55 3.52 -4.01 13.32
N ILE A 56 3.47 -3.85 12.01
CA ILE A 56 2.22 -3.89 11.25
C ILE A 56 1.61 -5.29 11.31
N LEU A 57 2.43 -6.33 11.13
CA LEU A 57 1.96 -7.71 11.22
C LEU A 57 1.33 -7.98 12.59
N LYS A 58 1.96 -7.50 13.64
CA LYS A 58 1.44 -7.66 15.00
C LYS A 58 0.09 -6.98 15.14
N GLU A 59 -0.05 -5.76 14.66
CA GLU A 59 -1.30 -5.02 14.72
C GLU A 59 -2.42 -5.69 13.93
N LEU A 60 -2.10 -6.26 12.78
CA LEU A 60 -3.07 -6.92 11.91
C LEU A 60 -3.36 -8.36 12.33
N GLY A 61 -2.61 -8.90 13.27
CA GLY A 61 -2.78 -10.28 13.72
C GLY A 61 -2.35 -11.31 12.67
N LEU A 62 -1.38 -10.95 11.85
CA LEU A 62 -0.85 -11.82 10.80
C LEU A 62 0.59 -12.21 11.09
N GLN A 63 0.99 -13.38 10.57
CA GLN A 63 2.37 -13.82 10.66
C GLN A 63 3.19 -13.34 9.46
N LYS A 64 2.53 -13.18 8.32
CA LYS A 64 3.18 -12.74 7.07
C LYS A 64 2.17 -12.10 6.14
N ILE A 65 2.67 -11.33 5.19
CA ILE A 65 1.89 -10.79 4.08
C ILE A 65 2.13 -11.66 2.84
N ASP A 66 1.43 -11.37 1.75
CA ASP A 66 1.76 -11.89 0.43
C ASP A 66 2.93 -11.07 -0.09
N PHE A 67 4.14 -11.52 0.19
CA PHE A 67 5.35 -10.78 -0.14
C PHE A 67 5.53 -10.58 -1.64
N ASN A 68 5.15 -11.59 -2.43
CA ASN A 68 5.26 -11.49 -3.87
C ASN A 68 4.39 -10.36 -4.42
N LEU A 69 3.16 -10.26 -3.94
CA LEU A 69 2.26 -9.16 -4.33
C LEU A 69 2.81 -7.81 -3.87
N PHE A 70 3.28 -7.73 -2.62
CA PHE A 70 3.88 -6.53 -2.05
C PHE A 70 5.02 -6.00 -2.93
N GLU A 71 5.97 -6.86 -3.23
CA GLU A 71 7.13 -6.48 -4.03
C GLU A 71 6.75 -6.14 -5.47
N THR A 72 5.85 -6.92 -6.05
CA THR A 72 5.36 -6.69 -7.41
C THR A 72 4.70 -5.32 -7.54
N ILE A 73 3.87 -4.95 -6.58
CA ILE A 73 3.21 -3.64 -6.59
C ILE A 73 4.23 -2.51 -6.51
N ILE A 74 5.13 -2.57 -5.54
CA ILE A 74 6.10 -1.49 -5.34
C ILE A 74 6.98 -1.30 -6.56
N ASN A 75 7.54 -2.38 -7.06
CA ASN A 75 8.42 -2.32 -8.23
C ASN A 75 7.65 -1.93 -9.49
N GLY A 76 6.44 -2.45 -9.63
CA GLY A 76 5.59 -2.12 -10.76
C GLY A 76 5.21 -0.64 -10.81
N VAL A 77 4.82 -0.08 -9.67
CA VAL A 77 4.51 1.34 -9.59
C VAL A 77 5.77 2.17 -9.86
N HIS A 78 6.88 1.81 -9.24
CA HIS A 78 8.14 2.52 -9.41
C HIS A 78 8.59 2.54 -10.88
N ASP A 79 8.54 1.39 -11.53
CA ASP A 79 9.01 1.25 -12.92
C ASP A 79 8.07 1.92 -13.92
N ASN A 80 6.81 2.09 -13.59
CA ASN A 80 5.79 2.65 -14.48
C ASN A 80 5.22 3.98 -13.97
N ILE A 81 5.93 4.66 -13.07
CA ILE A 81 5.40 5.84 -12.38
C ILE A 81 4.91 6.94 -13.34
N ASN A 82 5.67 7.22 -14.39
CA ASN A 82 5.30 8.27 -15.32
C ASN A 82 4.03 7.93 -16.10
N LYS A 83 3.91 6.68 -16.53
CA LYS A 83 2.72 6.21 -17.23
C LYS A 83 1.51 6.17 -16.31
N ILE A 84 1.70 5.72 -15.08
CA ILE A 84 0.63 5.68 -14.09
C ILE A 84 0.14 7.09 -13.79
N ASP A 85 1.05 8.03 -13.55
CA ASP A 85 0.69 9.42 -13.25
C ASP A 85 -0.02 10.09 -14.44
N GLU A 86 0.38 9.76 -15.65
CA GLU A 86 -0.32 10.23 -16.86
C GLU A 86 -1.77 9.74 -16.88
N ILE A 87 -1.97 8.45 -16.62
CA ILE A 87 -3.31 7.86 -16.59
C ILE A 87 -4.16 8.52 -15.50
N ILE A 88 -3.61 8.70 -14.32
CA ILE A 88 -4.32 9.36 -13.22
C ILE A 88 -4.72 10.77 -13.65
N SER A 89 -3.79 11.53 -14.21
CA SER A 89 -4.03 12.92 -14.63
C SER A 89 -5.13 13.03 -15.67
N LEU A 90 -5.18 12.09 -16.61
CA LEU A 90 -6.20 12.08 -17.66
C LEU A 90 -7.61 11.80 -17.11
N ASN A 91 -7.71 11.20 -15.94
CA ASN A 91 -8.98 10.80 -15.34
C ASN A 91 -9.42 11.69 -14.20
N LEU A 92 -8.64 12.69 -13.83
CA LEU A 92 -9.04 13.67 -12.82
C LEU A 92 -9.98 14.71 -13.43
N SER A 93 -10.84 15.28 -12.62
CA SER A 93 -11.73 16.35 -13.07
C SER A 93 -10.93 17.59 -13.44
N LYS A 94 -11.58 18.51 -14.20
CA LYS A 94 -10.93 19.74 -14.68
C LYS A 94 -10.30 20.58 -13.56
N ASN A 95 -10.88 20.53 -12.37
CA ASN A 95 -10.44 21.36 -11.26
C ASN A 95 -9.38 20.69 -10.40
N TRP A 96 -8.97 19.47 -10.75
CA TRP A 96 -7.98 18.72 -10.00
C TRP A 96 -6.79 18.35 -10.88
N SER A 97 -5.59 18.54 -10.36
CA SER A 97 -4.36 18.03 -10.98
C SER A 97 -3.69 17.09 -10.00
N ILE A 98 -2.84 16.23 -10.50
CA ILE A 98 -2.12 15.27 -9.64
C ILE A 98 -1.27 16.01 -8.59
N ASP A 99 -0.79 17.21 -8.92
CA ASP A 99 0.03 18.01 -8.00
C ASP A 99 -0.77 18.51 -6.80
N ARG A 100 -2.09 18.56 -6.90
CA ARG A 100 -2.95 18.99 -5.80
C ARG A 100 -3.32 17.87 -4.85
N LEU A 101 -3.05 16.64 -5.24
CA LEU A 101 -3.28 15.48 -4.37
C LEU A 101 -2.18 15.41 -3.31
N ASN A 102 -2.55 15.02 -2.10
CA ASN A 102 -1.53 14.76 -1.08
C ASN A 102 -0.83 13.42 -1.37
N GLU A 103 0.28 13.17 -0.70
CA GLU A 103 1.08 11.98 -0.97
C GLU A 103 0.36 10.67 -0.65
N THR A 104 -0.53 10.67 0.34
CA THR A 104 -1.34 9.49 0.65
C THR A 104 -2.29 9.18 -0.49
N GLU A 105 -2.98 10.20 -1.00
CA GLU A 105 -3.91 10.05 -2.13
C GLU A 105 -3.18 9.56 -3.37
N LYS A 106 -2.01 10.14 -3.67
CA LYS A 106 -1.20 9.70 -4.80
C LYS A 106 -0.80 8.25 -4.67
N SER A 107 -0.36 7.84 -3.47
CA SER A 107 0.10 6.46 -3.24
C SER A 107 -1.03 5.47 -3.45
N VAL A 108 -2.22 5.77 -2.93
CA VAL A 108 -3.39 4.90 -3.09
C VAL A 108 -3.81 4.81 -4.56
N LEU A 109 -3.87 5.95 -5.25
CA LEU A 109 -4.26 5.98 -6.66
C LEU A 109 -3.24 5.27 -7.55
N ARG A 110 -1.96 5.43 -7.26
CA ARG A 110 -0.90 4.76 -8.02
C ARG A 110 -0.98 3.25 -7.87
N LEU A 111 -1.20 2.77 -6.64
CA LEU A 111 -1.37 1.34 -6.39
C LEU A 111 -2.60 0.81 -7.12
N ALA A 112 -3.74 1.48 -6.98
CA ALA A 112 -4.99 1.05 -7.60
C ALA A 112 -4.88 1.02 -9.12
N THR A 113 -4.29 2.05 -9.71
CA THR A 113 -4.07 2.13 -11.16
C THR A 113 -3.19 0.98 -11.64
N TYR A 114 -2.11 0.71 -10.91
CA TYR A 114 -1.21 -0.38 -11.27
C TYR A 114 -1.94 -1.72 -11.24
N GLU A 115 -2.67 -2.02 -10.16
CA GLU A 115 -3.36 -3.30 -10.06
C GLU A 115 -4.43 -3.47 -11.13
N LEU A 116 -5.20 -2.43 -11.41
CA LEU A 116 -6.30 -2.51 -12.36
C LEU A 116 -5.84 -2.63 -13.81
N LEU A 117 -4.78 -1.96 -14.17
CA LEU A 117 -4.37 -1.84 -15.57
C LEU A 117 -3.13 -2.63 -15.94
N PHE A 118 -2.25 -2.91 -14.99
CA PHE A 118 -0.99 -3.60 -15.25
C PHE A 118 -0.91 -4.98 -14.65
N LEU A 119 -1.60 -5.22 -13.53
CA LEU A 119 -1.48 -6.46 -12.77
C LEU A 119 -2.77 -7.27 -12.77
N LYS A 120 -3.14 -7.80 -13.92
CA LYS A 120 -4.44 -8.49 -14.07
C LYS A 120 -4.53 -9.84 -13.39
N LYS A 121 -3.41 -10.50 -13.15
CA LYS A 121 -3.39 -11.86 -12.62
C LYS A 121 -3.77 -11.98 -11.14
N PHE A 122 -3.89 -10.87 -10.42
CA PHE A 122 -4.25 -10.87 -9.00
C PHE A 122 -5.69 -10.45 -8.74
N LYS A 123 -6.54 -10.59 -9.70
CA LYS A 123 -7.96 -10.23 -9.53
C LYS A 123 -8.69 -11.01 -8.43
#